data_982e5d8645998eee4060f0e2967b812f
#
_entry.id   982e5d8645998eee4060f0e2967b812f
#
_cell.length_a   1.000
_cell.length_b   1.000
_cell.length_c   1.000
_cell.angle_alpha   90.00
_cell.angle_beta   90.00
_cell.angle_gamma   90.00
#
_symmetry.space_group_name_H-M   'P 1'
#
loop_
_entity.id
_entity.type
_entity.pdbx_description
1 polymer ?
#
loop_
_entity_poly.entity_id
_entity_poly.type
_entity_poly.pdbx_seq_one_letter_code
_entity_poly.pdbx_strand_id
1 'polypeptide(L)'
;MSIINSFFIALSMYSRIPVPRVDWKKENMRYAMCFFPMIGVAIGAVMYLAGWLLDKVAVGTLFRGVVFTLIPIIITGGIHMDGFMDTMDALGSWGDREKKLEILKDSHAGAFAILGMGCYLMWSVAVWNELPAEVLGVCGVSFVLSRALSGFSVVTFPAARNSG
;
A
#
# COMPACT_ATOMS: atom_id res chain seq x y z
N MET A 1 -6.21 26.67 -5.07
CA MET A 1 -4.88 26.09 -5.33
C MET A 1 -4.49 25.05 -4.27
N SER A 2 -4.85 25.20 -2.98
CA SER A 2 -4.43 24.22 -1.93
C SER A 2 -4.95 22.79 -2.12
N ILE A 3 -6.18 22.58 -2.60
CA ILE A 3 -6.78 21.24 -2.77
C ILE A 3 -6.07 20.43 -3.85
N ILE A 4 -5.77 21.02 -5.01
CA ILE A 4 -5.04 20.36 -6.09
C ILE A 4 -3.62 20.03 -5.65
N ASN A 5 -2.97 20.93 -4.91
CA ASN A 5 -1.65 20.69 -4.34
C ASN A 5 -1.68 19.56 -3.31
N SER A 6 -2.73 19.49 -2.47
CA SER A 6 -2.94 18.38 -1.53
C SER A 6 -3.07 17.02 -2.24
N PHE A 7 -3.75 16.97 -3.37
CA PHE A 7 -3.86 15.77 -4.20
C PHE A 7 -2.49 15.31 -4.73
N PHE A 8 -1.69 16.21 -5.32
CA PHE A 8 -0.36 15.87 -5.79
C PHE A 8 0.59 15.48 -4.66
N ILE A 9 0.48 16.13 -3.49
CA ILE A 9 1.25 15.75 -2.31
C ILE A 9 0.88 14.32 -1.88
N ALA A 10 -0.40 13.96 -1.79
CA ALA A 10 -0.81 12.60 -1.45
C ALA A 10 -0.24 11.56 -2.41
N LEU A 11 -0.33 11.81 -3.74
CA LEU A 11 0.27 10.92 -4.73
C LEU A 11 1.79 10.81 -4.59
N SER A 12 2.50 11.92 -4.36
CA SER A 12 3.96 11.89 -4.21
C SER A 12 4.43 11.21 -2.93
N MET A 13 3.64 11.28 -1.85
CA MET A 13 3.97 10.63 -0.57
C MET A 13 3.78 9.12 -0.60
N TYR A 14 2.71 8.65 -1.23
CA TYR A 14 2.24 7.27 -1.09
C TYR A 14 2.26 6.47 -2.39
N SER A 15 2.82 7.04 -3.46
CA SER A 15 2.99 6.32 -4.73
C SER A 15 4.25 6.77 -5.47
N ARG A 16 4.65 5.98 -6.45
CA ARG A 16 5.71 6.33 -7.43
C ARG A 16 5.15 6.94 -8.72
N ILE A 17 3.88 7.30 -8.72
CA ILE A 17 3.26 7.97 -9.86
C ILE A 17 3.92 9.34 -10.03
N PRO A 18 4.47 9.66 -11.22
CA PRO A 18 5.08 10.95 -11.44
C PRO A 18 4.05 12.07 -11.39
N VAL A 19 4.31 13.06 -10.55
CA VAL A 19 3.43 14.22 -10.36
C VAL A 19 4.24 15.51 -10.48
N PRO A 20 3.60 16.63 -10.82
CA PRO A 20 4.24 17.94 -10.80
C PRO A 20 4.82 18.24 -9.42
N ARG A 21 5.96 18.94 -9.38
CA ARG A 21 6.56 19.41 -8.13
C ARG A 21 5.65 20.43 -7.46
N VAL A 22 5.33 20.20 -6.21
CA VAL A 22 4.48 21.06 -5.39
C VAL A 22 5.20 21.39 -4.08
N ASP A 23 5.07 22.63 -3.61
CA ASP A 23 5.61 23.04 -2.32
C ASP A 23 4.89 22.35 -1.17
N TRP A 24 5.65 21.72 -0.28
CA TRP A 24 5.18 21.01 0.92
C TRP A 24 4.90 21.98 2.07
N LYS A 25 4.01 22.94 1.83
CA LYS A 25 3.54 23.87 2.87
C LYS A 25 2.45 23.21 3.72
N LYS A 26 2.37 23.58 5.01
CA LYS A 26 1.35 23.05 5.94
C LYS A 26 -0.07 23.17 5.39
N GLU A 27 -0.37 24.27 4.70
CA GLU A 27 -1.66 24.52 4.06
C GLU A 27 -2.00 23.51 2.96
N ASN A 28 -1.00 23.11 2.17
CA ASN A 28 -1.14 22.13 1.11
C ASN A 28 -1.21 20.68 1.65
N MET A 29 -0.59 20.42 2.79
CA MET A 29 -0.61 19.09 3.44
C MET A 29 -1.92 18.80 4.15
N ARG A 30 -2.70 19.84 4.53
CA ARG A 30 -3.90 19.72 5.37
C ARG A 30 -4.91 18.70 4.86
N TYR A 31 -5.10 18.60 3.55
CA TYR A 31 -6.08 17.70 2.93
C TYR A 31 -5.45 16.49 2.23
N ALA A 32 -4.14 16.28 2.38
CA ALA A 32 -3.45 15.19 1.69
C ALA A 32 -4.05 13.81 2.04
N MET A 33 -4.40 13.59 3.32
CA MET A 33 -5.01 12.33 3.76
C MET A 33 -6.40 12.08 3.16
N CYS A 34 -7.15 13.14 2.81
CA CYS A 34 -8.44 12.99 2.13
C CYS A 34 -8.29 12.39 0.72
N PHE A 35 -7.13 12.57 0.10
CA PHE A 35 -6.81 12.02 -1.23
C PHE A 35 -6.12 10.65 -1.18
N PHE A 36 -5.86 10.11 0.00
CA PHE A 36 -5.24 8.80 0.13
C PHE A 36 -6.02 7.67 -0.57
N PRO A 37 -7.37 7.62 -0.55
CA PRO A 37 -8.15 6.66 -1.33
C PRO A 37 -7.90 6.70 -2.84
N MET A 38 -7.48 7.85 -3.40
CA MET A 38 -7.20 7.97 -4.84
C MET A 38 -6.03 7.11 -5.29
N ILE A 39 -5.11 6.77 -4.39
CA ILE A 39 -4.05 5.80 -4.66
C ILE A 39 -4.65 4.41 -4.88
N GLY A 40 -5.69 4.06 -4.12
CA GLY A 40 -6.47 2.83 -4.35
C GLY A 40 -7.14 2.81 -5.72
N VAL A 41 -7.69 3.96 -6.17
CA VAL A 41 -8.26 4.10 -7.52
C VAL A 41 -7.18 3.86 -8.58
N ALA A 42 -6.00 4.47 -8.42
CA ALA A 42 -4.89 4.29 -9.36
C ALA A 42 -4.45 2.82 -9.45
N ILE A 43 -4.32 2.13 -8.31
CA ILE A 43 -3.99 0.70 -8.26
C ILE A 43 -5.07 -0.11 -8.99
N GLY A 44 -6.35 0.09 -8.66
CA GLY A 44 -7.47 -0.62 -9.29
C GLY A 44 -7.54 -0.42 -10.80
N ALA A 45 -7.32 0.81 -11.28
CA ALA A 45 -7.30 1.13 -12.70
C ALA A 45 -6.16 0.41 -13.44
N VAL A 46 -4.94 0.40 -12.86
CA VAL A 46 -3.80 -0.31 -13.47
C VAL A 46 -4.03 -1.82 -13.45
N MET A 47 -4.59 -2.37 -12.38
CA MET A 47 -4.93 -3.79 -12.31
C MET A 47 -5.98 -4.18 -13.35
N TYR A 48 -7.02 -3.37 -13.53
CA TYR A 48 -8.04 -3.60 -14.54
C TYR A 48 -7.45 -3.57 -15.96
N LEU A 49 -6.62 -2.56 -16.25
CA LEU A 49 -5.91 -2.46 -17.53
C LEU A 49 -4.97 -3.65 -17.76
N ALA A 50 -4.21 -4.03 -16.74
CA ALA A 50 -3.33 -5.20 -16.81
C ALA A 50 -4.11 -6.49 -17.05
N GLY A 51 -5.25 -6.69 -16.37
CA GLY A 51 -6.14 -7.84 -16.60
C GLY A 51 -6.60 -7.91 -18.05
N TRP A 52 -7.08 -6.80 -18.58
CA TRP A 52 -7.52 -6.73 -19.98
C TRP A 52 -6.39 -7.00 -20.98
N LEU A 53 -5.17 -6.53 -20.72
CA LEU A 53 -4.01 -6.82 -21.57
C LEU A 53 -3.59 -8.30 -21.48
N LEU A 54 -3.53 -8.86 -20.27
CA LEU A 54 -3.13 -10.25 -20.04
C LEU A 54 -4.13 -11.24 -20.66
N ASP A 55 -5.42 -10.91 -20.70
CA ASP A 55 -6.44 -11.71 -21.38
C ASP A 55 -6.20 -11.78 -22.90
N LYS A 56 -5.73 -10.68 -23.50
CA LYS A 56 -5.40 -10.66 -24.94
C LYS A 56 -4.17 -11.48 -25.31
N VAL A 57 -3.22 -11.62 -24.39
CA VAL A 57 -1.97 -12.37 -24.62
C VAL A 57 -2.10 -13.83 -24.19
N ALA A 58 -3.24 -14.22 -23.61
CA ALA A 58 -3.55 -15.58 -23.15
C ALA A 58 -2.45 -16.18 -22.25
N VAL A 59 -1.94 -15.38 -21.31
CA VAL A 59 -0.94 -15.84 -20.33
C VAL A 59 -1.53 -16.82 -19.31
N GLY A 60 -0.69 -17.69 -18.75
CA GLY A 60 -1.11 -18.63 -17.69
C GLY A 60 -1.54 -17.91 -16.41
N THR A 61 -2.43 -18.54 -15.65
CA THR A 61 -3.02 -17.98 -14.43
C THR A 61 -1.97 -17.65 -13.36
N LEU A 62 -0.93 -18.47 -13.23
CA LEU A 62 0.17 -18.21 -12.31
C LEU A 62 0.90 -16.90 -12.63
N PHE A 63 1.21 -16.64 -13.90
CA PHE A 63 1.85 -15.39 -14.31
C PHE A 63 0.96 -14.20 -14.02
N ARG A 64 -0.34 -14.33 -14.29
CA ARG A 64 -1.36 -13.33 -13.95
C ARG A 64 -1.37 -13.04 -12.44
N GLY A 65 -1.33 -14.09 -11.59
CA GLY A 65 -1.27 -13.96 -10.14
C GLY A 65 -0.03 -13.18 -9.67
N VAL A 66 1.12 -13.44 -10.25
CA VAL A 66 2.36 -12.71 -9.97
C VAL A 66 2.21 -11.23 -10.36
N VAL A 67 1.71 -10.93 -11.56
CA VAL A 67 1.52 -9.54 -12.03
C VAL A 67 0.59 -8.79 -11.08
N PHE A 68 -0.55 -9.36 -10.69
CA PHE A 68 -1.51 -8.72 -9.78
C PHE A 68 -0.95 -8.51 -8.37
N THR A 69 -0.11 -9.41 -7.90
CA THR A 69 0.59 -9.24 -6.62
C THR A 69 1.59 -8.09 -6.67
N LEU A 70 2.31 -7.91 -7.77
CA LEU A 70 3.36 -6.91 -7.90
C LEU A 70 2.83 -5.49 -8.21
N ILE A 71 1.71 -5.34 -8.90
CA ILE A 71 1.16 -4.04 -9.28
C ILE A 71 0.99 -3.09 -8.08
N PRO A 72 0.32 -3.46 -6.96
CA PRO A 72 0.18 -2.59 -5.80
C PRO A 72 1.53 -2.19 -5.20
N ILE A 73 2.48 -3.12 -5.16
CA ILE A 73 3.82 -2.89 -4.60
C ILE A 73 4.58 -1.88 -5.45
N ILE A 74 4.57 -2.06 -6.78
CA ILE A 74 5.28 -1.17 -7.71
C ILE A 74 4.68 0.23 -7.70
N ILE A 75 3.34 0.35 -7.76
CA ILE A 75 2.66 1.65 -7.77
C ILE A 75 2.93 2.44 -6.48
N THR A 76 2.90 1.78 -5.33
CA THR A 76 3.13 2.43 -4.03
C THR A 76 4.62 2.57 -3.70
N GLY A 77 5.51 2.00 -4.52
CA GLY A 77 6.95 1.97 -4.23
C GLY A 77 7.32 1.15 -3.00
N GLY A 78 6.44 0.24 -2.59
CA GLY A 78 6.67 -0.64 -1.46
C GLY A 78 6.36 -0.06 -0.08
N ILE A 79 5.97 1.22 0.06
CA ILE A 79 5.78 1.88 1.36
C ILE A 79 4.81 1.13 2.29
N HIS A 80 3.79 0.47 1.74
CA HIS A 80 2.84 -0.30 2.53
C HIS A 80 3.41 -1.66 2.94
N MET A 81 4.28 -2.23 2.09
CA MET A 81 5.00 -3.47 2.40
C MET A 81 6.08 -3.23 3.46
N ASP A 82 6.76 -2.10 3.40
CA ASP A 82 7.70 -1.66 4.41
C ASP A 82 7.04 -1.61 5.80
N GLY A 83 5.94 -0.88 5.93
CA GLY A 83 5.17 -0.83 7.18
C GLY A 83 4.60 -2.19 7.63
N PHE A 84 4.27 -3.08 6.69
CA PHE A 84 3.87 -4.45 7.01
C PHE A 84 5.06 -5.25 7.57
N MET A 85 6.23 -5.15 6.94
CA MET A 85 7.46 -5.83 7.39
C MET A 85 7.88 -5.37 8.79
N ASP A 86 7.90 -4.05 9.04
CA ASP A 86 8.18 -3.48 10.35
C ASP A 86 7.22 -4.00 11.42
N THR A 87 5.93 -4.08 11.06
CA THR A 87 4.89 -4.62 11.96
C THR A 87 5.11 -6.09 12.26
N MET A 88 5.49 -6.90 11.25
CA MET A 88 5.79 -8.32 11.44
C MET A 88 6.98 -8.53 12.38
N ASP A 89 8.03 -7.74 12.24
CA ASP A 89 9.18 -7.81 13.16
C ASP A 89 8.80 -7.39 14.59
N ALA A 90 8.06 -6.30 14.74
CA ALA A 90 7.63 -5.83 16.05
C ALA A 90 6.70 -6.84 16.74
N LEU A 91 5.77 -7.45 16.02
CA LEU A 91 4.85 -8.47 16.55
C LEU A 91 5.53 -9.80 16.81
N GLY A 92 6.46 -10.21 15.96
CA GLY A 92 7.23 -11.44 16.12
C GLY A 92 8.26 -11.37 17.25
N SER A 93 8.61 -10.16 17.69
CA SER A 93 9.49 -9.99 18.86
C SER A 93 8.76 -10.37 20.17
N TRP A 94 9.48 -11.03 21.09
CA TRP A 94 8.99 -11.38 22.41
C TRP A 94 9.13 -10.22 23.43
N GLY A 95 9.40 -9.00 22.93
CA GLY A 95 9.58 -7.81 23.75
C GLY A 95 8.28 -7.19 24.25
N ASP A 96 8.42 -6.34 25.26
CA ASP A 96 7.35 -5.47 25.75
C ASP A 96 7.00 -4.38 24.71
N ARG A 97 6.07 -3.49 25.08
CA ARG A 97 5.62 -2.40 24.21
C ARG A 97 6.77 -1.47 23.79
N GLU A 98 7.69 -1.19 24.69
CA GLU A 98 8.79 -0.27 24.45
C GLU A 98 9.77 -0.85 23.45
N LYS A 99 10.11 -2.13 23.61
CA LYS A 99 10.96 -2.86 22.66
C LYS A 99 10.32 -2.97 21.27
N LYS A 100 9.02 -3.21 21.18
CA LYS A 100 8.29 -3.24 19.90
C LYS A 100 8.32 -1.88 19.19
N LEU A 101 8.15 -0.79 19.95
CA LEU A 101 8.26 0.56 19.43
C LEU A 101 9.70 0.93 19.00
N GLU A 102 10.71 0.34 19.63
CA GLU A 102 12.11 0.46 19.19
C GLU A 102 12.34 -0.24 17.85
N ILE A 103 11.85 -1.48 17.72
CA ILE A 103 11.94 -2.26 16.47
C ILE A 103 11.28 -1.51 15.31
N LEU A 104 10.11 -0.91 15.51
CA LEU A 104 9.44 -0.09 14.48
C LEU A 104 10.23 1.15 14.02
N LYS A 105 11.36 1.47 14.65
CA LYS A 105 12.27 2.56 14.23
C LYS A 105 13.51 2.06 13.54
N ASP A 106 13.79 0.79 13.67
CA ASP A 106 14.96 0.18 13.05
C ASP A 106 14.70 0.08 11.54
N SER A 107 15.63 0.57 10.75
CA SER A 107 15.56 0.50 9.28
C SER A 107 15.99 -0.85 8.72
N HIS A 108 16.40 -1.79 9.58
CA HIS A 108 16.84 -3.13 9.16
C HIS A 108 15.68 -4.11 9.24
N ALA A 109 15.48 -4.86 8.17
CA ALA A 109 14.50 -5.94 8.17
C ALA A 109 15.02 -7.14 8.97
N GLY A 110 14.27 -7.57 9.96
CA GLY A 110 14.55 -8.77 10.74
C GLY A 110 14.00 -10.04 10.11
N ALA A 111 14.20 -11.16 10.79
CA ALA A 111 13.80 -12.46 10.31
C ALA A 111 12.26 -12.59 10.15
N PHE A 112 11.48 -12.01 11.07
CA PHE A 112 10.02 -12.07 11.01
C PHE A 112 9.44 -11.21 9.87
N ALA A 113 10.07 -10.07 9.54
CA ALA A 113 9.73 -9.28 8.36
C ALA A 113 9.89 -10.11 7.08
N ILE A 114 11.03 -10.79 6.93
CA ILE A 114 11.33 -11.61 5.75
C ILE A 114 10.35 -12.79 5.63
N LEU A 115 10.09 -13.50 6.73
CA LEU A 115 9.13 -14.59 6.76
C LEU A 115 7.71 -14.10 6.45
N GLY A 116 7.27 -13.00 7.07
CA GLY A 116 5.96 -12.39 6.83
C GLY A 116 5.79 -11.96 5.38
N MET A 117 6.80 -11.31 4.80
CA MET A 117 6.78 -10.90 3.40
C MET A 117 6.72 -12.12 2.47
N GLY A 118 7.52 -13.16 2.72
CA GLY A 118 7.49 -14.40 1.94
C GLY A 118 6.11 -15.05 1.96
N CYS A 119 5.50 -15.20 3.14
CA CYS A 119 4.15 -15.74 3.30
C CYS A 119 3.13 -14.89 2.57
N TYR A 120 3.19 -13.56 2.72
CA TYR A 120 2.28 -12.62 2.04
C TYR A 120 2.36 -12.77 0.52
N LEU A 121 3.56 -12.79 -0.07
CA LEU A 121 3.73 -12.89 -1.52
C LEU A 121 3.21 -14.22 -2.05
N MET A 122 3.55 -15.33 -1.42
CA MET A 122 3.06 -16.65 -1.82
C MET A 122 1.54 -16.75 -1.74
N TRP A 123 0.97 -16.28 -0.63
CA TRP A 123 -0.48 -16.27 -0.43
C TRP A 123 -1.19 -15.38 -1.45
N SER A 124 -0.66 -14.18 -1.71
CA SER A 124 -1.24 -13.25 -2.68
C SER A 124 -1.25 -13.84 -4.09
N VAL A 125 -0.14 -14.44 -4.53
CA VAL A 125 -0.07 -15.10 -5.83
C VAL A 125 -1.09 -16.24 -5.93
N ALA A 126 -1.22 -17.07 -4.89
CA ALA A 126 -2.18 -18.16 -4.85
C ALA A 126 -3.63 -17.63 -4.95
N VAL A 127 -3.97 -16.62 -4.16
CA VAL A 127 -5.32 -16.02 -4.19
C VAL A 127 -5.63 -15.42 -5.56
N TRP A 128 -4.71 -14.65 -6.14
CA TRP A 128 -4.92 -14.08 -7.47
C TRP A 128 -5.04 -15.13 -8.58
N ASN A 129 -4.36 -16.29 -8.43
CA ASN A 129 -4.47 -17.40 -9.36
C ASN A 129 -5.88 -18.04 -9.35
N GLU A 130 -6.55 -18.06 -8.20
CA GLU A 130 -7.87 -18.67 -8.02
C GLU A 130 -9.03 -17.71 -8.30
N LEU A 131 -8.78 -16.39 -8.26
CA LEU A 131 -9.83 -15.40 -8.45
C LEU A 131 -10.27 -15.30 -9.92
N PRO A 132 -11.57 -15.41 -10.21
CA PRO A 132 -12.10 -15.25 -11.57
C PRO A 132 -11.95 -13.79 -12.03
N ALA A 133 -11.80 -13.60 -13.35
CA ALA A 133 -11.56 -12.28 -13.94
C ALA A 133 -12.68 -11.27 -13.65
N GLU A 134 -13.91 -11.74 -13.49
CA GLU A 134 -15.11 -10.94 -13.27
C GLU A 134 -15.08 -10.16 -11.95
N VAL A 135 -14.34 -10.66 -10.94
CA VAL A 135 -14.24 -9.99 -9.64
C VAL A 135 -13.15 -8.92 -9.58
N LEU A 136 -12.38 -8.74 -10.64
CA LEU A 136 -11.26 -7.80 -10.67
C LEU A 136 -11.69 -6.35 -10.36
N GLY A 137 -12.89 -5.96 -10.82
CA GLY A 137 -13.46 -4.65 -10.48
C GLY A 137 -13.73 -4.49 -8.97
N VAL A 138 -14.26 -5.52 -8.33
CA VAL A 138 -14.50 -5.53 -6.87
C VAL A 138 -13.17 -5.47 -6.12
N CYS A 139 -12.16 -6.21 -6.57
CA CYS A 139 -10.81 -6.14 -6.01
C CYS A 139 -10.22 -4.74 -6.13
N GLY A 140 -10.45 -4.04 -7.26
CA GLY A 140 -10.06 -2.64 -7.44
C GLY A 140 -10.69 -1.72 -6.37
N VAL A 141 -11.98 -1.89 -6.08
CA VAL A 141 -12.69 -1.12 -5.02
C VAL A 141 -12.13 -1.43 -3.64
N SER A 142 -11.70 -2.67 -3.38
CA SER A 142 -11.10 -3.03 -2.07
C SER A 142 -9.83 -2.25 -1.76
N PHE A 143 -9.04 -1.88 -2.77
CA PHE A 143 -7.88 -0.99 -2.57
C PHE A 143 -8.29 0.41 -2.17
N VAL A 144 -9.38 0.94 -2.72
CA VAL A 144 -9.93 2.25 -2.32
C VAL A 144 -10.38 2.21 -0.87
N LEU A 145 -11.15 1.19 -0.50
CA LEU A 145 -11.65 1.00 0.87
C LEU A 145 -10.51 0.85 1.87
N SER A 146 -9.50 0.04 1.55
CA SER A 146 -8.32 -0.15 2.40
C SER A 146 -7.59 1.17 2.68
N ARG A 147 -7.39 2.03 1.67
CA ARG A 147 -6.74 3.34 1.84
C ARG A 147 -7.64 4.33 2.58
N ALA A 148 -8.95 4.29 2.35
CA ALA A 148 -9.90 5.10 3.10
C ALA A 148 -9.87 4.76 4.60
N LEU A 149 -9.91 3.47 4.95
CA LEU A 149 -9.84 3.00 6.34
C LEU A 149 -8.48 3.33 6.98
N SER A 150 -7.39 3.15 6.25
CA SER A 150 -6.06 3.51 6.73
C SER A 150 -5.93 5.01 6.97
N GLY A 151 -6.38 5.85 6.03
CA GLY A 151 -6.41 7.30 6.20
C GLY A 151 -7.28 7.74 7.38
N PHE A 152 -8.45 7.13 7.55
CA PHE A 152 -9.32 7.36 8.70
C PHE A 152 -8.64 6.97 10.01
N SER A 153 -7.94 5.84 10.04
CA SER A 153 -7.20 5.39 11.24
C SER A 153 -6.13 6.39 11.65
N VAL A 154 -5.37 6.91 10.69
CA VAL A 154 -4.29 7.89 10.97
C VAL A 154 -4.82 9.19 11.59
N VAL A 155 -6.02 9.65 11.19
CA VAL A 155 -6.58 10.90 11.73
C VAL A 155 -7.41 10.71 12.98
N THR A 156 -7.81 9.47 13.31
CA THR A 156 -8.74 9.19 14.42
C THR A 156 -8.02 8.64 15.64
N PHE A 157 -7.06 7.75 15.44
CA PHE A 157 -6.34 7.12 16.56
C PHE A 157 -5.15 7.96 17.03
N PRO A 158 -4.90 8.03 18.34
CA PRO A 158 -3.73 8.72 18.85
C PRO A 158 -2.45 8.03 18.40
N ALA A 159 -1.41 8.82 18.15
CA ALA A 159 -0.11 8.28 17.81
C ALA A 159 0.41 7.38 18.94
N ALA A 160 1.01 6.25 18.59
CA ALA A 160 1.59 5.31 19.56
C ALA A 160 2.75 5.91 20.36
N ARG A 161 3.33 7.01 19.85
CA ARG A 161 4.38 7.83 20.47
C ARG A 161 3.96 9.28 20.49
N ASN A 162 4.20 9.93 21.64
CA ASN A 162 4.27 11.39 21.66
C ASN A 162 5.55 11.78 20.88
N SER A 163 5.38 12.42 19.74
CA SER A 163 6.48 13.12 19.08
C SER A 163 6.82 14.32 19.97
N GLY A 164 7.82 14.14 20.82
CA GLY A 164 8.47 15.27 21.45
C GLY A 164 9.25 16.06 20.44
#